data_d7d14d578bb435e4593cdbddbffa6c6e
#
_entry.id   d7d14d578bb435e4593cdbddbffa6c6e
#
_cell.length_a   1.000
_cell.length_b   1.000
_cell.length_c   1.000
_cell.angle_alpha   90.00
_cell.angle_beta   90.00
_cell.angle_gamma   90.00
#
_symmetry.space_group_name_H-M   'P 1'
#
loop_
_entity.id
_entity.type
_entity.pdbx_description
1 polymer ?
#
loop_
_entity_poly.entity_id
_entity_poly.type
_entity_poly.pdbx_seq_one_letter_code
_entity_poly.pdbx_strand_id
1 'polypeptide(L)'
;MLPPILEVFVVFHPGDAVGDRVAQTLLNRFRGNAYSGLIGGAIDVYVRPASASRDPAGAPRPLPCVEALPYGVLPPALTAIVLVAGTELAATLTYPGPWRDYVQALADARAADSEHVGLFNVCVDPNVFDRTEFGRIVGHVQGIGDGEVDTQAFCASVCRDLAQGIAQMGRDAPDQISVFLSHTKRLSDVEEEQVSDLVSLVRNEIANTRLNEFFDAQAIQPNADWKPAIDAAAAKGALLAVRTDRYSSREWCQREILMAKRAGMPVVILDALTVGEERGSFVMDHVPRTPARLENGIWRRSDVVNVLGHLVDECLKRVLWRKQQQIAAGVQLPVDIDWWALLRIFEIPHWRSPNFPRCRVGW
;
A
#
# COMPACT_ATOMS: atom_id res chain seq x y z
N MET A 1 -2.47 -21.55 16.13
CA MET A 1 -2.88 -20.16 15.85
C MET A 1 -2.06 -19.70 14.66
N LEU A 2 -2.64 -19.01 13.69
CA LEU A 2 -1.87 -18.44 12.57
C LEU A 2 -1.23 -17.12 13.02
N PRO A 3 -0.02 -16.78 12.54
CA PRO A 3 0.60 -15.50 12.87
C PRO A 3 -0.20 -14.34 12.23
N PRO A 4 -0.16 -13.13 12.84
CA PRO A 4 -0.60 -11.91 12.17
C PRO A 4 0.14 -11.75 10.85
N ILE A 5 -0.53 -11.25 9.81
CA ILE A 5 0.11 -11.06 8.51
C ILE A 5 0.96 -9.80 8.49
N LEU A 6 0.43 -8.71 9.03
CA LEU A 6 1.11 -7.42 9.11
C LEU A 6 0.74 -6.73 10.42
N GLU A 7 1.74 -6.27 11.12
CA GLU A 7 1.61 -5.33 12.24
C GLU A 7 2.31 -4.01 11.89
N VAL A 8 1.62 -2.91 12.09
CA VAL A 8 2.15 -1.55 11.90
C VAL A 8 2.31 -0.88 13.26
N PHE A 9 3.52 -0.48 13.59
CA PHE A 9 3.82 0.23 14.85
C PHE A 9 4.14 1.69 14.55
N VAL A 10 3.32 2.61 15.05
CA VAL A 10 3.57 4.05 14.92
C VAL A 10 4.26 4.55 16.17
N VAL A 11 5.51 4.95 16.03
CA VAL A 11 6.41 5.38 17.11
C VAL A 11 6.68 6.87 16.98
N PHE A 12 6.43 7.63 18.05
CA PHE A 12 6.73 9.07 18.11
C PHE A 12 6.94 9.53 19.54
N HIS A 13 7.65 10.63 19.73
CA HIS A 13 7.81 11.26 21.04
C HIS A 13 6.50 11.97 21.45
N PRO A 14 6.04 11.85 22.71
CA PRO A 14 4.79 12.49 23.16
C PRO A 14 4.74 14.01 23.00
N GLY A 15 5.88 14.67 22.94
CA GLY A 15 5.99 16.11 22.68
C GLY A 15 5.80 16.50 21.21
N ASP A 16 5.82 15.55 20.29
CA ASP A 16 5.68 15.79 18.85
C ASP A 16 4.21 15.66 18.41
N ALA A 17 3.46 16.76 18.38
CA ALA A 17 2.01 16.78 18.09
C ALA A 17 1.62 16.17 16.74
N VAL A 18 2.53 16.18 15.77
CA VAL A 18 2.32 15.56 14.44
C VAL A 18 2.21 14.03 14.53
N GLY A 19 2.85 13.43 15.55
CA GLY A 19 2.82 11.99 15.77
C GLY A 19 1.42 11.43 15.95
N ASP A 20 0.60 12.07 16.76
CA ASP A 20 -0.82 11.66 16.96
C ASP A 20 -1.62 11.73 15.66
N ARG A 21 -1.40 12.74 14.85
CA ARG A 21 -2.10 12.92 13.58
C ARG A 21 -1.72 11.84 12.56
N VAL A 22 -0.42 11.57 12.43
CA VAL A 22 0.07 10.47 11.59
C VAL A 22 -0.51 9.14 12.07
N ALA A 23 -0.48 8.88 13.39
CA ALA A 23 -1.03 7.68 13.97
C ALA A 23 -2.53 7.54 13.67
N GLN A 24 -3.33 8.60 13.87
CA GLN A 24 -4.76 8.58 13.59
C GLN A 24 -5.05 8.39 12.10
N THR A 25 -4.26 8.99 11.23
CA THR A 25 -4.38 8.84 9.78
C THR A 25 -4.15 7.37 9.36
N LEU A 26 -3.10 6.74 9.86
CA LEU A 26 -2.79 5.34 9.58
C LEU A 26 -3.83 4.38 10.16
N LEU A 27 -4.31 4.65 11.38
CA LEU A 27 -5.42 3.91 11.99
C LEU A 27 -6.66 3.95 11.09
N ASN A 28 -7.07 5.14 10.66
CA ASN A 28 -8.24 5.33 9.80
C ASN A 28 -8.08 4.64 8.44
N ARG A 29 -6.86 4.68 7.87
CA ARG A 29 -6.58 4.05 6.58
C ARG A 29 -6.60 2.52 6.68
N PHE A 30 -5.79 1.93 7.53
CA PHE A 30 -5.57 0.50 7.57
C PHE A 30 -6.69 -0.28 8.28
N ARG A 31 -7.41 0.33 9.21
CA ARG A 31 -8.63 -0.23 9.83
C ARG A 31 -9.91 0.16 9.09
N GLY A 32 -9.82 1.02 8.08
CA GLY A 32 -10.95 1.47 7.28
C GLY A 32 -11.41 0.44 6.26
N ASN A 33 -12.50 0.80 5.54
CA ASN A 33 -13.16 -0.07 4.56
C ASN A 33 -12.24 -0.54 3.42
N ALA A 34 -11.16 0.22 3.12
CA ALA A 34 -10.21 -0.16 2.09
C ALA A 34 -9.59 -1.54 2.31
N TYR A 35 -9.42 -1.96 3.57
CA TYR A 35 -8.78 -3.23 3.96
C TYR A 35 -9.75 -4.19 4.67
N SER A 36 -11.02 -3.86 4.82
CA SER A 36 -12.02 -4.68 5.54
C SER A 36 -12.31 -6.03 4.88
N GLY A 37 -12.01 -6.18 3.58
CA GLY A 37 -12.19 -7.43 2.84
C GLY A 37 -11.08 -8.46 3.07
N LEU A 38 -10.03 -8.14 3.82
CA LEU A 38 -8.98 -9.09 4.19
C LEU A 38 -9.45 -9.98 5.35
N ILE A 39 -9.35 -11.30 5.18
CA ILE A 39 -9.76 -12.26 6.20
C ILE A 39 -8.85 -12.14 7.42
N GLY A 40 -9.46 -12.11 8.61
CA GLY A 40 -8.73 -12.13 9.88
C GLY A 40 -8.15 -10.80 10.32
N GLY A 41 -8.59 -9.67 9.75
CA GLY A 41 -8.03 -8.37 10.12
C GLY A 41 -6.54 -8.34 9.82
N ALA A 42 -6.16 -8.45 8.54
CA ALA A 42 -4.78 -8.68 8.13
C ALA A 42 -3.80 -7.56 8.53
N ILE A 43 -4.29 -6.42 8.99
CA ILE A 43 -3.47 -5.27 9.37
C ILE A 43 -3.86 -4.77 10.75
N ASP A 44 -2.96 -4.94 11.72
CA ASP A 44 -3.08 -4.33 13.03
C ASP A 44 -2.17 -3.11 13.14
N VAL A 45 -2.73 -2.00 13.65
CA VAL A 45 -2.00 -0.75 13.87
C VAL A 45 -1.91 -0.46 15.36
N TYR A 46 -0.68 -0.35 15.85
CA TYR A 46 -0.36 -0.07 17.26
C TYR A 46 0.33 1.29 17.38
N VAL A 47 -0.15 2.10 18.30
CA VAL A 47 0.42 3.42 18.57
C VAL A 47 1.35 3.33 19.79
N ARG A 48 2.56 3.85 19.69
CA ARG A 48 3.61 3.78 20.71
C ARG A 48 4.20 5.18 21.01
N PRO A 49 3.41 6.09 21.65
CA PRO A 49 3.88 7.44 21.93
C PRO A 49 4.76 7.55 23.18
N ALA A 50 4.60 6.65 24.15
CA ALA A 50 5.30 6.72 25.44
C ALA A 50 5.40 5.35 26.11
N SER A 51 6.22 5.29 27.16
CA SER A 51 6.35 4.09 27.99
C SER A 51 5.05 3.77 28.73
N ALA A 52 4.91 2.49 29.11
CA ALA A 52 3.78 2.03 29.93
C ALA A 52 3.70 2.71 31.31
N SER A 53 4.80 3.28 31.79
CA SER A 53 4.91 3.94 33.09
C SER A 53 4.43 5.39 33.12
N ARG A 54 3.94 5.92 32.01
CA ARG A 54 3.56 7.36 31.85
C ARG A 54 4.72 8.35 32.06
N ASP A 55 5.95 7.88 32.09
CA ASP A 55 7.13 8.74 32.14
C ASP A 55 7.43 9.25 30.72
N PRO A 56 7.31 10.55 30.44
CA PRO A 56 7.62 11.11 29.12
C PRO A 56 9.09 10.93 28.70
N ALA A 57 9.98 10.76 29.67
CA ALA A 57 11.40 10.50 29.43
C ALA A 57 11.67 9.01 29.11
N GLY A 58 10.73 8.14 29.41
CA GLY A 58 10.86 6.70 29.18
C GLY A 58 10.51 6.33 27.74
N ALA A 59 11.32 5.47 27.13
CA ALA A 59 11.02 4.92 25.80
C ALA A 59 9.74 4.07 25.81
N PRO A 60 9.07 3.91 24.65
CA PRO A 60 7.94 3.00 24.52
C PRO A 60 8.30 1.55 24.87
N ARG A 61 7.26 0.71 25.01
CA ARG A 61 7.48 -0.73 25.13
C ARG A 61 8.22 -1.25 23.90
N PRO A 62 9.17 -2.17 24.09
CA PRO A 62 9.83 -2.85 22.99
C PRO A 62 8.82 -3.49 22.02
N LEU A 63 9.22 -3.60 20.76
CA LEU A 63 8.40 -4.21 19.72
C LEU A 63 8.69 -5.72 19.64
N PRO A 64 7.74 -6.52 19.12
CA PRO A 64 7.91 -7.96 18.92
C PRO A 64 9.12 -8.36 18.07
N CYS A 65 9.61 -7.47 17.20
CA CYS A 65 10.83 -7.69 16.42
C CYS A 65 12.14 -7.42 17.19
N VAL A 66 12.06 -6.82 18.39
CA VAL A 66 13.21 -6.48 19.25
C VAL A 66 13.30 -7.41 20.46
N GLU A 67 12.18 -7.74 21.08
CA GLU A 67 12.11 -8.62 22.24
C GLU A 67 11.60 -10.02 21.91
N ALA A 68 12.03 -11.00 22.71
CA ALA A 68 11.48 -12.35 22.63
C ALA A 68 9.99 -12.36 22.97
N LEU A 69 9.20 -12.95 22.09
CA LEU A 69 7.76 -13.08 22.29
C LEU A 69 7.46 -14.09 23.42
N PRO A 70 6.36 -13.93 24.16
CA PRO A 70 5.88 -14.93 25.12
C PRO A 70 5.67 -16.29 24.44
N TYR A 71 5.82 -17.37 25.22
CA TYR A 71 5.63 -18.72 24.72
C TYR A 71 4.24 -18.88 24.05
N GLY A 72 4.24 -19.43 22.83
CA GLY A 72 3.03 -19.66 22.05
C GLY A 72 2.52 -18.47 21.24
N VAL A 73 3.14 -17.30 21.33
CA VAL A 73 2.87 -16.14 20.47
C VAL A 73 3.78 -16.22 19.24
N LEU A 74 3.17 -16.20 18.06
CA LEU A 74 3.90 -16.19 16.79
C LEU A 74 4.18 -14.75 16.36
N PRO A 75 5.40 -14.46 15.85
CA PRO A 75 5.70 -13.14 15.29
C PRO A 75 4.83 -12.87 14.05
N PRO A 76 4.53 -11.60 13.74
CA PRO A 76 3.87 -11.25 12.50
C PRO A 76 4.73 -11.64 11.30
N ALA A 77 4.07 -11.95 10.18
CA ALA A 77 4.78 -12.27 8.95
C ALA A 77 5.49 -11.04 8.35
N LEU A 78 4.96 -9.85 8.61
CA LEU A 78 5.58 -8.56 8.28
C LEU A 78 5.38 -7.59 9.45
N THR A 79 6.42 -6.82 9.75
CA THR A 79 6.38 -5.73 10.73
C THR A 79 6.75 -4.43 10.03
N ALA A 80 5.88 -3.43 10.10
CA ALA A 80 6.15 -2.08 9.60
C ALA A 80 6.30 -1.11 10.79
N ILE A 81 7.47 -0.52 10.95
CA ILE A 81 7.75 0.46 11.99
C ILE A 81 7.70 1.85 11.34
N VAL A 82 6.73 2.66 11.74
CA VAL A 82 6.59 4.03 11.29
C VAL A 82 7.15 4.95 12.38
N LEU A 83 8.31 5.53 12.13
CA LEU A 83 9.00 6.40 13.08
C LEU A 83 8.79 7.85 12.68
N VAL A 84 8.03 8.60 13.49
CA VAL A 84 7.76 10.02 13.21
C VAL A 84 8.91 10.85 13.74
N ALA A 85 9.68 11.43 12.82
CA ALA A 85 10.88 12.20 13.10
C ALA A 85 10.54 13.66 13.41
N GLY A 86 10.11 13.93 14.63
CA GLY A 86 9.86 15.27 15.14
C GLY A 86 11.08 15.85 15.89
N THR A 87 11.00 17.13 16.23
CA THR A 87 12.07 17.85 16.91
C THR A 87 12.32 17.35 18.32
N GLU A 88 11.27 16.96 19.06
CA GLU A 88 11.38 16.45 20.43
C GLU A 88 12.04 15.07 20.43
N LEU A 89 11.65 14.18 19.50
CA LEU A 89 12.33 12.90 19.34
C LEU A 89 13.82 13.12 19.05
N ALA A 90 14.15 13.98 18.08
CA ALA A 90 15.54 14.24 17.72
C ALA A 90 16.36 14.81 18.89
N ALA A 91 15.79 15.69 19.70
CA ALA A 91 16.43 16.24 20.88
C ALA A 91 16.76 15.16 21.91
N THR A 92 15.85 14.22 22.16
CA THR A 92 16.07 13.13 23.11
C THR A 92 17.17 12.15 22.69
N LEU A 93 17.47 12.06 21.39
CA LEU A 93 18.52 11.19 20.86
C LEU A 93 19.94 11.77 20.99
N THR A 94 20.06 13.05 21.32
CA THR A 94 21.36 13.76 21.40
C THR A 94 22.28 13.16 22.47
N TYR A 95 21.70 12.67 23.56
CA TYR A 95 22.42 12.06 24.66
C TYR A 95 22.05 10.58 24.83
N PRO A 96 22.94 9.76 25.40
CA PRO A 96 22.61 8.41 25.79
C PRO A 96 21.36 8.37 26.69
N GLY A 97 20.41 7.52 26.38
CA GLY A 97 19.18 7.41 27.15
C GLY A 97 18.18 6.43 26.52
N PRO A 98 17.05 6.18 27.20
CA PRO A 98 16.10 5.13 26.78
C PRO A 98 15.56 5.28 25.36
N TRP A 99 15.31 6.50 24.91
CA TRP A 99 14.83 6.76 23.54
C TRP A 99 15.90 6.46 22.48
N ARG A 100 17.15 6.82 22.75
CA ARG A 100 18.26 6.54 21.84
C ARG A 100 18.49 5.05 21.69
N ASP A 101 18.52 4.33 22.81
CA ASP A 101 18.69 2.87 22.83
C ASP A 101 17.51 2.19 22.10
N TYR A 102 16.30 2.70 22.30
CA TYR A 102 15.09 2.19 21.65
C TYR A 102 15.15 2.37 20.12
N VAL A 103 15.44 3.59 19.64
CA VAL A 103 15.52 3.86 18.19
C VAL A 103 16.67 3.08 17.56
N GLN A 104 17.80 2.93 18.25
CA GLN A 104 18.91 2.09 17.78
C GLN A 104 18.47 0.63 17.65
N ALA A 105 17.77 0.08 18.64
CA ALA A 105 17.26 -1.28 18.57
C ALA A 105 16.28 -1.51 17.42
N LEU A 106 15.45 -0.51 17.06
CA LEU A 106 14.58 -0.58 15.90
C LEU A 106 15.37 -0.62 14.58
N ALA A 107 16.41 0.21 14.46
CA ALA A 107 17.29 0.23 13.30
C ALA A 107 18.07 -1.08 13.15
N ASP A 108 18.56 -1.62 14.25
CA ASP A 108 19.27 -2.91 14.30
C ASP A 108 18.35 -4.09 13.92
N ALA A 109 17.11 -4.11 14.41
CA ALA A 109 16.12 -5.12 14.06
C ALA A 109 15.82 -5.11 12.55
N ARG A 110 15.66 -3.93 11.96
CA ARG A 110 15.48 -3.78 10.50
C ARG A 110 16.73 -4.22 9.74
N ALA A 111 17.92 -3.91 10.23
CA ALA A 111 19.16 -4.33 9.57
C ALA A 111 19.35 -5.86 9.63
N ALA A 112 18.92 -6.50 10.72
CA ALA A 112 19.01 -7.94 10.89
C ALA A 112 18.00 -8.72 10.02
N ASP A 113 16.81 -8.17 9.75
CA ASP A 113 15.75 -8.84 8.99
C ASP A 113 14.96 -7.84 8.12
N SER A 114 15.59 -7.35 7.08
CA SER A 114 14.97 -6.38 6.15
C SER A 114 13.87 -7.00 5.25
N GLU A 115 13.76 -8.33 5.21
CA GLU A 115 12.68 -9.01 4.47
C GLU A 115 11.33 -8.94 5.22
N HIS A 116 11.36 -8.95 6.55
CA HIS A 116 10.14 -9.01 7.37
C HIS A 116 9.94 -7.77 8.23
N VAL A 117 11.00 -6.98 8.45
CA VAL A 117 10.95 -5.75 9.26
C VAL A 117 11.27 -4.53 8.40
N GLY A 118 10.28 -3.67 8.18
CA GLY A 118 10.41 -2.38 7.51
C GLY A 118 10.48 -1.23 8.51
N LEU A 119 11.42 -0.29 8.31
CA LEU A 119 11.49 0.96 9.05
C LEU A 119 11.20 2.12 8.12
N PHE A 120 10.18 2.90 8.43
CA PHE A 120 9.65 3.99 7.61
C PHE A 120 9.70 5.28 8.41
N ASN A 121 10.57 6.20 8.00
CA ASN A 121 10.73 7.48 8.68
C ASN A 121 9.77 8.52 8.09
N VAL A 122 8.85 9.03 8.89
CA VAL A 122 8.02 10.19 8.52
C VAL A 122 8.79 11.45 8.87
N CYS A 123 9.26 12.18 7.85
CA CYS A 123 10.03 13.40 8.02
C CYS A 123 9.10 14.59 8.29
N VAL A 124 9.09 15.08 9.50
CA VAL A 124 8.33 16.28 9.90
C VAL A 124 9.18 17.55 9.71
N ASP A 125 10.47 17.46 9.95
CA ASP A 125 11.44 18.54 9.74
C ASP A 125 12.71 17.96 9.06
N PRO A 126 13.05 18.40 7.84
CA PRO A 126 14.24 17.93 7.13
C PRO A 126 15.55 18.09 7.94
N ASN A 127 15.66 19.12 8.78
CA ASN A 127 16.84 19.35 9.60
C ASN A 127 17.09 18.22 10.63
N VAL A 128 16.07 17.46 10.99
CA VAL A 128 16.18 16.32 11.89
C VAL A 128 17.11 15.23 11.32
N PHE A 129 17.11 15.05 10.00
CA PHE A 129 17.98 14.05 9.36
C PHE A 129 19.42 14.52 9.20
N ASP A 130 19.63 15.77 8.82
CA ASP A 130 20.94 16.24 8.35
C ASP A 130 21.93 16.54 9.49
N ARG A 131 21.45 16.83 10.71
CA ARG A 131 22.28 17.42 11.78
C ARG A 131 22.12 16.78 13.15
N THR A 132 21.43 15.66 13.26
CA THR A 132 21.14 15.05 14.57
C THR A 132 21.58 13.59 14.65
N GLU A 133 21.60 13.04 15.86
CA GLU A 133 21.83 11.61 16.08
C GLU A 133 20.75 10.73 15.42
N PHE A 134 19.54 11.27 15.23
CA PHE A 134 18.51 10.59 14.45
C PHE A 134 19.00 10.24 13.05
N GLY A 135 19.56 11.22 12.34
CA GLY A 135 20.14 10.98 11.02
C GLY A 135 21.30 9.97 11.00
N ARG A 136 22.10 9.88 12.07
CA ARG A 136 23.16 8.87 12.19
C ARG A 136 22.60 7.47 12.37
N ILE A 137 21.53 7.31 13.16
CA ILE A 137 20.93 6.01 13.46
C ILE A 137 20.11 5.52 12.27
N VAL A 138 19.28 6.38 11.68
CA VAL A 138 18.26 5.98 10.66
C VAL A 138 18.40 6.68 9.31
N GLY A 139 19.36 7.58 9.13
CA GLY A 139 19.53 8.40 7.92
C GLY A 139 19.83 7.63 6.62
N HIS A 140 20.18 6.35 6.72
CA HIS A 140 20.31 5.45 5.58
C HIS A 140 18.96 4.94 5.05
N VAL A 141 17.87 5.21 5.78
CA VAL A 141 16.50 4.83 5.39
C VAL A 141 15.81 6.05 4.81
N GLN A 142 15.34 5.95 3.58
CA GLN A 142 14.62 7.03 2.92
C GLN A 142 13.33 7.37 3.67
N GLY A 143 13.08 8.67 3.92
CA GLY A 143 11.86 9.16 4.56
C GLY A 143 10.61 8.95 3.68
N ILE A 144 9.43 8.89 4.29
CA ILE A 144 8.13 8.84 3.62
C ILE A 144 7.30 10.09 3.93
N GLY A 145 6.35 10.42 3.07
CA GLY A 145 5.51 11.60 3.17
C GLY A 145 6.13 12.82 2.49
N ASP A 146 5.38 13.42 1.59
CA ASP A 146 5.76 14.62 0.85
C ASP A 146 4.75 15.74 1.07
N GLY A 147 5.21 16.96 1.01
CA GLY A 147 4.40 18.17 1.09
C GLY A 147 4.48 18.87 2.44
N GLU A 148 3.66 19.89 2.58
CA GLU A 148 3.56 20.67 3.81
C GLU A 148 2.98 19.81 4.92
N VAL A 149 3.73 19.68 6.00
CA VAL A 149 3.35 18.91 7.20
C VAL A 149 2.02 19.45 7.73
N ASP A 150 1.19 18.56 8.25
CA ASP A 150 -0.15 18.84 8.78
C ASP A 150 -1.27 19.05 7.75
N THR A 151 -0.96 18.92 6.46
CA THR A 151 -2.00 18.95 5.42
C THR A 151 -2.62 17.57 5.16
N GLN A 152 -3.81 17.57 4.59
CA GLN A 152 -4.44 16.32 4.12
C GLN A 152 -3.57 15.65 3.03
N ALA A 153 -2.90 16.43 2.20
CA ALA A 153 -2.00 15.94 1.16
C ALA A 153 -0.81 15.20 1.76
N PHE A 154 -0.18 15.75 2.80
CA PHE A 154 0.89 15.10 3.54
C PHE A 154 0.43 13.75 4.14
N CYS A 155 -0.72 13.75 4.81
CA CYS A 155 -1.29 12.52 5.38
C CYS A 155 -1.58 11.46 4.31
N ALA A 156 -2.08 11.87 3.14
CA ALA A 156 -2.33 10.97 2.01
C ALA A 156 -1.01 10.41 1.44
N SER A 157 0.05 11.23 1.34
CA SER A 157 1.36 10.79 0.87
C SER A 157 2.00 9.80 1.84
N VAL A 158 1.94 10.04 3.16
CA VAL A 158 2.42 9.10 4.18
C VAL A 158 1.73 7.74 4.04
N CYS A 159 0.40 7.71 3.91
CA CYS A 159 -0.36 6.47 3.73
C CYS A 159 0.05 5.73 2.45
N ARG A 160 0.15 6.43 1.33
CA ARG A 160 0.54 5.87 0.04
C ARG A 160 1.96 5.29 0.09
N ASP A 161 2.92 6.08 0.57
CA ASP A 161 4.33 5.69 0.59
C ASP A 161 4.59 4.54 1.56
N LEU A 162 3.89 4.52 2.70
CA LEU A 162 3.93 3.40 3.64
C LEU A 162 3.37 2.12 3.00
N ALA A 163 2.17 2.20 2.40
CA ALA A 163 1.56 1.04 1.75
C ALA A 163 2.43 0.51 0.60
N GLN A 164 3.02 1.42 -0.19
CA GLN A 164 3.97 1.06 -1.24
C GLN A 164 5.23 0.40 -0.66
N GLY A 165 5.83 1.00 0.37
CA GLY A 165 7.04 0.46 1.00
C GLY A 165 6.80 -0.92 1.59
N ILE A 166 5.66 -1.17 2.26
CA ILE A 166 5.30 -2.50 2.76
C ILE A 166 5.09 -3.49 1.60
N ALA A 167 4.44 -3.05 0.50
CA ALA A 167 4.26 -3.90 -0.68
C ALA A 167 5.58 -4.27 -1.38
N GLN A 168 6.64 -3.51 -1.10
CA GLN A 168 7.99 -3.72 -1.60
C GLN A 168 8.92 -4.44 -0.61
N MET A 169 8.40 -4.92 0.53
CA MET A 169 9.18 -5.72 1.48
C MET A 169 9.29 -7.18 1.00
N GLY A 170 10.43 -7.78 1.29
CA GLY A 170 10.69 -9.19 0.97
C GLY A 170 11.63 -9.36 -0.22
N ARG A 171 12.21 -10.57 -0.33
CA ARG A 171 13.27 -10.89 -1.30
C ARG A 171 12.84 -10.76 -2.76
N ASP A 172 11.59 -11.13 -3.05
CA ASP A 172 11.03 -11.16 -4.40
C ASP A 172 10.20 -9.91 -4.72
N ALA A 173 10.24 -8.90 -3.84
CA ALA A 173 9.50 -7.68 -4.04
C ALA A 173 10.15 -6.80 -5.13
N PRO A 174 9.35 -6.04 -5.89
CA PRO A 174 9.89 -5.09 -6.87
C PRO A 174 10.52 -3.89 -6.16
N ASP A 175 11.60 -3.35 -6.70
CA ASP A 175 12.20 -2.11 -6.22
C ASP A 175 11.23 -0.92 -6.33
N GLN A 176 10.37 -0.93 -7.36
CA GLN A 176 9.29 0.02 -7.56
C GLN A 176 8.04 -0.66 -8.12
N ILE A 177 6.87 -0.21 -7.69
CA ILE A 177 5.61 -0.64 -8.29
C ILE A 177 5.46 0.02 -9.65
N SER A 178 5.36 -0.80 -10.70
CA SER A 178 5.17 -0.33 -12.08
C SER A 178 3.68 -0.14 -12.38
N VAL A 179 3.30 1.02 -12.91
CA VAL A 179 1.93 1.34 -13.30
C VAL A 179 1.77 1.16 -14.81
N PHE A 180 0.95 0.18 -15.20
CA PHE A 180 0.53 0.02 -16.59
C PHE A 180 -0.70 0.91 -16.84
N LEU A 181 -0.53 1.96 -17.66
CA LEU A 181 -1.60 2.91 -17.97
C LEU A 181 -2.35 2.48 -19.22
N SER A 182 -3.61 2.07 -19.03
CA SER A 182 -4.52 1.70 -20.12
C SER A 182 -5.52 2.82 -20.41
N HIS A 183 -5.59 3.29 -21.65
CA HIS A 183 -6.53 4.32 -22.08
C HIS A 183 -6.93 4.15 -23.54
N THR A 184 -8.03 4.77 -23.95
CA THR A 184 -8.48 4.77 -25.35
C THR A 184 -7.57 5.63 -26.20
N LYS A 185 -7.21 5.12 -27.38
CA LYS A 185 -6.53 5.83 -28.45
C LYS A 185 -7.51 6.02 -29.63
N ARG A 186 -7.32 7.05 -30.44
CA ARG A 186 -8.16 7.40 -31.60
C ARG A 186 -9.59 7.76 -31.17
N LEU A 187 -9.70 8.87 -30.52
CA LEU A 187 -10.94 9.54 -30.12
C LEU A 187 -11.37 10.54 -31.19
N SER A 188 -12.54 11.17 -31.05
CA SER A 188 -12.88 12.38 -31.79
C SER A 188 -12.02 13.54 -31.28
N ASP A 189 -11.79 14.57 -32.08
CA ASP A 189 -10.89 15.67 -31.78
C ASP A 189 -11.13 16.29 -30.37
N VAL A 190 -12.39 16.46 -29.97
CA VAL A 190 -12.77 17.02 -28.66
C VAL A 190 -12.50 16.04 -27.52
N GLU A 191 -12.80 14.75 -27.70
CA GLU A 191 -12.50 13.71 -26.68
C GLU A 191 -11.01 13.48 -26.59
N GLU A 192 -10.26 13.60 -27.69
CA GLU A 192 -8.81 13.39 -27.72
C GLU A 192 -8.09 14.45 -26.89
N GLU A 193 -8.50 15.72 -26.96
CA GLU A 193 -7.92 16.77 -26.14
C GLU A 193 -8.16 16.53 -24.65
N GLN A 194 -9.41 16.26 -24.24
CA GLN A 194 -9.76 16.03 -22.82
C GLN A 194 -9.07 14.78 -22.25
N VAL A 195 -9.02 13.70 -23.02
CA VAL A 195 -8.37 12.45 -22.59
C VAL A 195 -6.85 12.61 -22.54
N SER A 196 -6.26 13.32 -23.49
CA SER A 196 -4.83 13.64 -23.52
C SER A 196 -4.41 14.42 -22.27
N ASP A 197 -5.21 15.43 -21.88
CA ASP A 197 -4.97 16.23 -20.68
C ASP A 197 -5.05 15.37 -19.40
N LEU A 198 -6.07 14.50 -19.30
CA LEU A 198 -6.19 13.60 -18.15
C LEU A 198 -5.04 12.60 -18.07
N VAL A 199 -4.68 11.98 -19.20
CA VAL A 199 -3.55 11.04 -19.27
C VAL A 199 -2.24 11.74 -18.92
N SER A 200 -2.05 12.97 -19.40
CA SER A 200 -0.88 13.79 -19.05
C SER A 200 -0.84 14.13 -17.57
N LEU A 201 -1.99 14.47 -16.97
CA LEU A 201 -2.11 14.70 -15.52
C LEU A 201 -1.77 13.43 -14.74
N VAL A 202 -2.29 12.28 -15.15
CA VAL A 202 -1.98 10.98 -14.51
C VAL A 202 -0.49 10.69 -14.57
N ARG A 203 0.16 10.86 -15.71
CA ARG A 203 1.61 10.67 -15.89
C ARG A 203 2.43 11.61 -15.00
N ASN A 204 2.05 12.87 -14.95
CA ASN A 204 2.71 13.85 -14.09
C ASN A 204 2.57 13.46 -12.61
N GLU A 205 1.39 13.01 -12.19
CA GLU A 205 1.21 12.58 -10.79
C GLU A 205 1.98 11.28 -10.48
N ILE A 206 2.07 10.33 -11.41
CA ILE A 206 2.94 9.14 -11.24
C ILE A 206 4.40 9.58 -11.08
N ALA A 207 4.89 10.48 -11.93
CA ALA A 207 6.27 11.00 -11.86
C ALA A 207 6.57 11.74 -10.55
N ASN A 208 5.56 12.34 -9.90
CA ASN A 208 5.65 12.99 -8.60
C ASN A 208 5.52 12.02 -7.42
N THR A 209 5.47 10.71 -7.68
CA THR A 209 5.41 9.65 -6.65
C THR A 209 6.62 8.74 -6.74
N ARG A 210 6.66 7.71 -5.90
CA ARG A 210 7.67 6.63 -5.97
C ARG A 210 7.24 5.48 -6.89
N LEU A 211 6.14 5.65 -7.61
CA LEU A 211 5.68 4.72 -8.63
C LEU A 211 6.52 4.88 -9.90
N ASN A 212 6.65 3.81 -10.64
CA ASN A 212 7.29 3.85 -11.95
C ASN A 212 6.21 3.70 -13.04
N GLU A 213 6.21 4.58 -14.04
CA GLU A 213 5.36 4.38 -15.20
C GLU A 213 5.93 3.23 -16.04
N PHE A 214 5.21 2.14 -16.13
CA PHE A 214 5.46 1.08 -17.07
C PHE A 214 4.47 1.18 -18.22
N PHE A 215 4.99 1.46 -19.32
CA PHE A 215 4.50 1.54 -20.69
C PHE A 215 3.01 1.42 -21.02
N ASP A 216 2.63 2.36 -21.82
CA ASP A 216 1.70 2.22 -22.93
C ASP A 216 2.18 1.16 -23.96
N ALA A 217 1.23 0.46 -24.58
CA ALA A 217 1.48 -0.54 -25.64
C ALA A 217 2.35 -0.06 -26.83
N GLN A 218 2.74 1.23 -26.88
CA GLN A 218 3.67 1.76 -27.88
C GLN A 218 5.12 1.33 -27.70
N ALA A 219 5.51 0.90 -26.53
CA ALA A 219 6.88 0.39 -26.31
C ALA A 219 7.04 -1.08 -26.71
N ILE A 220 5.95 -1.77 -26.96
CA ILE A 220 6.00 -3.12 -27.52
C ILE A 220 6.21 -2.94 -29.03
N GLN A 221 7.37 -3.43 -29.52
CA GLN A 221 7.67 -3.33 -30.94
C GLN A 221 6.55 -3.96 -31.79
N PRO A 222 6.26 -3.38 -32.97
CA PRO A 222 5.35 -4.02 -33.90
C PRO A 222 5.78 -5.46 -34.16
N ASN A 223 4.86 -6.41 -33.95
CA ASN A 223 5.12 -7.85 -34.08
C ASN A 223 5.80 -8.54 -32.87
N ALA A 224 5.99 -7.86 -31.72
CA ALA A 224 6.38 -8.53 -30.49
C ALA A 224 5.15 -9.10 -29.78
N ASP A 225 5.33 -10.28 -29.18
CA ASP A 225 4.29 -10.86 -28.34
C ASP A 225 4.21 -10.03 -27.03
N TRP A 226 3.09 -9.34 -26.85
CA TRP A 226 2.85 -8.48 -25.68
C TRP A 226 2.47 -9.27 -24.41
N LYS A 227 2.08 -10.55 -24.56
CA LYS A 227 1.71 -11.40 -23.43
C LYS A 227 2.84 -11.59 -22.43
N PRO A 228 4.09 -11.91 -22.83
CA PRO A 228 5.20 -11.99 -21.89
C PRO A 228 5.49 -10.68 -21.16
N ALA A 229 5.26 -9.54 -21.82
CA ALA A 229 5.44 -8.22 -21.21
C ALA A 229 4.41 -7.95 -20.10
N ILE A 230 3.14 -8.31 -20.31
CA ILE A 230 2.11 -8.21 -19.27
C ILE A 230 2.35 -9.23 -18.16
N ASP A 231 2.70 -10.46 -18.48
CA ASP A 231 3.00 -11.49 -17.48
C ASP A 231 4.19 -11.07 -16.58
N ALA A 232 5.22 -10.47 -17.17
CA ALA A 232 6.34 -9.90 -16.42
C ALA A 232 5.94 -8.68 -15.57
N ALA A 233 5.11 -7.79 -16.12
CA ALA A 233 4.59 -6.62 -15.42
C ALA A 233 3.62 -7.00 -14.30
N ALA A 234 2.84 -8.07 -14.49
CA ALA A 234 1.86 -8.54 -13.52
C ALA A 234 2.47 -8.96 -12.18
N ALA A 235 3.71 -9.44 -12.20
CA ALA A 235 4.42 -9.80 -10.98
C ALA A 235 4.81 -8.57 -10.13
N LYS A 236 5.07 -7.43 -10.78
CA LYS A 236 5.71 -6.26 -10.19
C LYS A 236 4.89 -4.97 -10.29
N GLY A 237 3.70 -5.01 -10.84
CA GLY A 237 2.94 -3.82 -11.17
C GLY A 237 1.44 -3.91 -10.93
N ALA A 238 0.77 -2.85 -11.36
CA ALA A 238 -0.69 -2.69 -11.33
C ALA A 238 -1.18 -1.99 -12.61
N LEU A 239 -2.43 -2.25 -13.00
CA LEU A 239 -3.06 -1.61 -14.14
C LEU A 239 -3.96 -0.47 -13.67
N LEU A 240 -3.73 0.72 -14.20
CA LEU A 240 -4.62 1.87 -14.09
C LEU A 240 -5.36 2.08 -15.42
N ALA A 241 -6.66 1.86 -15.43
CA ALA A 241 -7.51 2.11 -16.59
C ALA A 241 -8.13 3.51 -16.50
N VAL A 242 -7.85 4.37 -17.49
CA VAL A 242 -8.56 5.64 -17.70
C VAL A 242 -9.78 5.35 -18.58
N ARG A 243 -10.92 5.16 -17.91
CA ARG A 243 -12.18 4.77 -18.56
C ARG A 243 -12.92 6.00 -19.06
N THR A 244 -13.01 6.14 -20.38
CA THR A 244 -13.81 7.13 -21.08
C THR A 244 -15.05 6.50 -21.68
N ASP A 245 -15.95 7.28 -22.26
CA ASP A 245 -17.23 6.82 -22.84
C ASP A 245 -17.07 5.69 -23.87
N ARG A 246 -15.92 5.63 -24.55
CA ARG A 246 -15.63 4.60 -25.55
C ARG A 246 -14.70 3.49 -25.10
N TYR A 247 -14.25 3.52 -23.86
CA TYR A 247 -13.28 2.55 -23.34
C TYR A 247 -13.79 1.11 -23.47
N SER A 248 -15.02 0.85 -23.03
CA SER A 248 -15.62 -0.48 -23.06
C SER A 248 -15.94 -1.00 -24.46
N SER A 249 -16.07 -0.11 -25.46
CA SER A 249 -16.28 -0.49 -26.86
C SER A 249 -14.98 -0.90 -27.58
N ARG A 250 -13.82 -0.67 -26.95
CA ARG A 250 -12.50 -0.99 -27.52
C ARG A 250 -12.06 -2.38 -27.08
N GLU A 251 -12.03 -3.30 -28.04
CA GLU A 251 -11.63 -4.69 -27.79
C GLU A 251 -10.24 -4.77 -27.13
N TRP A 252 -9.31 -3.91 -27.53
CA TRP A 252 -7.96 -3.89 -26.94
C TRP A 252 -7.97 -3.53 -25.47
N CYS A 253 -8.70 -2.52 -25.05
CA CYS A 253 -8.83 -2.12 -23.65
C CYS A 253 -9.45 -3.25 -22.80
N GLN A 254 -10.45 -3.95 -23.36
CA GLN A 254 -11.06 -5.12 -22.70
C GLN A 254 -10.06 -6.26 -22.53
N ARG A 255 -9.22 -6.52 -23.54
CA ARG A 255 -8.17 -7.56 -23.48
C ARG A 255 -7.12 -7.21 -22.41
N GLU A 256 -6.66 -5.96 -22.33
CA GLU A 256 -5.68 -5.53 -21.31
C GLU A 256 -6.20 -5.80 -19.89
N ILE A 257 -7.44 -5.40 -19.57
CA ILE A 257 -8.05 -5.69 -18.26
C ILE A 257 -8.19 -7.19 -18.02
N LEU A 258 -8.69 -7.94 -19.00
CA LEU A 258 -8.88 -9.38 -18.86
C LEU A 258 -7.56 -10.09 -18.56
N MET A 259 -6.49 -9.68 -19.21
CA MET A 259 -5.17 -10.26 -19.00
C MET A 259 -4.56 -9.87 -17.67
N ALA A 260 -4.69 -8.58 -17.28
CA ALA A 260 -4.27 -8.14 -15.96
C ALA A 260 -4.98 -8.97 -14.87
N LYS A 261 -6.29 -9.17 -14.98
CA LYS A 261 -7.05 -10.01 -14.05
C LYS A 261 -6.60 -11.47 -14.06
N ARG A 262 -6.38 -12.08 -15.25
CA ARG A 262 -5.88 -13.47 -15.36
C ARG A 262 -4.50 -13.66 -14.75
N ALA A 263 -3.63 -12.66 -14.92
CA ALA A 263 -2.30 -12.64 -14.29
C ALA A 263 -2.37 -12.29 -12.79
N GLY A 264 -3.58 -12.02 -12.27
CA GLY A 264 -3.79 -11.57 -10.89
C GLY A 264 -3.12 -10.21 -10.61
N MET A 265 -2.89 -9.38 -11.59
CA MET A 265 -2.39 -8.00 -11.45
C MET A 265 -3.46 -7.12 -10.80
N PRO A 266 -3.15 -6.29 -9.82
CA PRO A 266 -4.09 -5.30 -9.31
C PRO A 266 -4.60 -4.39 -10.43
N VAL A 267 -5.91 -4.12 -10.43
CA VAL A 267 -6.55 -3.25 -11.43
C VAL A 267 -7.36 -2.20 -10.71
N VAL A 268 -7.21 -0.93 -11.09
CA VAL A 268 -8.07 0.17 -10.64
C VAL A 268 -8.53 1.00 -11.84
N ILE A 269 -9.66 1.69 -11.68
CA ILE A 269 -10.27 2.49 -12.73
C ILE A 269 -10.36 3.95 -12.30
N LEU A 270 -9.84 4.84 -13.14
CA LEU A 270 -10.16 6.25 -13.11
C LEU A 270 -11.33 6.48 -14.08
N ASP A 271 -12.50 6.75 -13.54
CA ASP A 271 -13.77 6.80 -14.26
C ASP A 271 -14.02 8.21 -14.79
N ALA A 272 -13.67 8.46 -16.06
CA ALA A 272 -13.72 9.73 -16.74
C ALA A 272 -14.86 9.76 -17.78
N LEU A 273 -16.03 9.24 -17.39
CA LEU A 273 -17.22 9.27 -18.23
C LEU A 273 -17.82 10.68 -18.26
N THR A 274 -18.14 11.17 -19.46
CA THR A 274 -18.76 12.47 -19.67
C THR A 274 -20.23 12.36 -20.10
N VAL A 275 -20.53 11.48 -21.04
CA VAL A 275 -21.88 11.24 -21.54
C VAL A 275 -22.41 9.88 -21.05
N GLY A 276 -21.51 8.93 -20.85
CA GLY A 276 -21.81 7.56 -20.46
C GLY A 276 -21.41 6.55 -21.55
N GLU A 277 -21.30 5.32 -21.19
CA GLU A 277 -20.96 4.23 -22.11
C GLU A 277 -22.21 3.65 -22.77
N GLU A 278 -22.15 3.41 -24.09
CA GLU A 278 -23.19 2.67 -24.81
C GLU A 278 -23.26 1.21 -24.38
N ARG A 279 -22.11 0.64 -24.01
CA ARG A 279 -21.99 -0.76 -23.55
C ARG A 279 -21.18 -0.78 -22.27
N GLY A 280 -21.77 -1.32 -21.20
CA GLY A 280 -21.01 -1.65 -20.01
C GLY A 280 -20.04 -2.82 -20.29
N SER A 281 -19.07 -3.00 -19.43
CA SER A 281 -18.14 -4.13 -19.49
C SER A 281 -18.15 -4.89 -18.15
N PHE A 282 -18.61 -6.14 -18.18
CA PHE A 282 -18.55 -7.00 -17.00
C PHE A 282 -17.11 -7.29 -16.56
N VAL A 283 -16.14 -7.17 -17.47
CA VAL A 283 -14.72 -7.37 -17.15
C VAL A 283 -14.20 -6.32 -16.16
N MET A 284 -14.86 -5.15 -16.12
CA MET A 284 -14.55 -4.07 -15.18
C MET A 284 -15.38 -4.11 -13.89
N ASP A 285 -16.31 -5.06 -13.76
CA ASP A 285 -17.07 -5.23 -12.53
C ASP A 285 -16.16 -5.68 -11.39
N HIS A 286 -16.50 -5.26 -10.17
CA HIS A 286 -15.74 -5.53 -8.95
C HIS A 286 -14.30 -4.98 -8.93
N VAL A 287 -14.00 -4.01 -9.81
CA VAL A 287 -12.73 -3.27 -9.79
C VAL A 287 -12.94 -1.95 -9.05
N PRO A 288 -12.04 -1.56 -8.14
CA PRO A 288 -12.11 -0.27 -7.47
C PRO A 288 -12.13 0.88 -8.48
N ARG A 289 -13.04 1.83 -8.27
CA ARG A 289 -13.24 2.98 -9.18
C ARG A 289 -13.12 4.29 -8.44
N THR A 290 -12.51 5.26 -9.08
CA THR A 290 -12.47 6.64 -8.64
C THR A 290 -13.03 7.52 -9.76
N PRO A 291 -14.07 8.34 -9.50
CA PRO A 291 -14.55 9.25 -10.51
C PRO A 291 -13.52 10.34 -10.78
N ALA A 292 -13.23 10.60 -12.05
CA ALA A 292 -12.52 11.80 -12.49
C ALA A 292 -13.55 12.91 -12.75
N ARG A 293 -13.40 14.04 -12.10
CA ARG A 293 -14.33 15.17 -12.23
C ARG A 293 -13.69 16.28 -13.03
N LEU A 294 -14.48 16.81 -13.95
CA LEU A 294 -14.11 17.97 -14.74
C LEU A 294 -14.74 19.22 -14.12
N GLU A 295 -13.94 20.16 -13.64
CA GLU A 295 -14.39 21.42 -13.06
C GLU A 295 -13.89 22.57 -13.93
N ASN A 296 -14.82 23.33 -14.49
CA ASN A 296 -14.49 24.44 -15.42
C ASN A 296 -13.56 24.03 -16.60
N GLY A 297 -13.74 22.82 -17.12
CA GLY A 297 -12.91 22.29 -18.20
C GLY A 297 -11.55 21.74 -17.77
N ILE A 298 -11.26 21.66 -16.46
CA ILE A 298 -10.00 21.17 -15.91
C ILE A 298 -10.27 19.93 -15.05
N TRP A 299 -9.48 18.87 -15.24
CA TRP A 299 -9.57 17.66 -14.43
C TRP A 299 -9.05 17.90 -13.01
N ARG A 300 -9.79 17.40 -12.03
CA ARG A 300 -9.39 17.52 -10.61
C ARG A 300 -8.17 16.65 -10.31
N ARG A 301 -7.08 17.31 -9.96
CA ARG A 301 -5.85 16.64 -9.52
C ARG A 301 -6.06 15.67 -8.34
N SER A 302 -6.90 16.05 -7.37
CA SER A 302 -7.19 15.22 -6.21
C SER A 302 -7.81 13.85 -6.57
N ASP A 303 -8.60 13.76 -7.64
CA ASP A 303 -9.18 12.48 -8.07
C ASP A 303 -8.09 11.56 -8.64
N VAL A 304 -7.09 12.10 -9.32
CA VAL A 304 -5.91 11.35 -9.80
C VAL A 304 -5.05 10.89 -8.63
N VAL A 305 -4.78 11.76 -7.66
CA VAL A 305 -4.02 11.39 -6.44
C VAL A 305 -4.74 10.26 -5.68
N ASN A 306 -6.09 10.33 -5.60
CA ASN A 306 -6.88 9.31 -4.91
C ASN A 306 -6.81 7.95 -5.63
N VAL A 307 -6.93 7.91 -6.97
CA VAL A 307 -6.85 6.64 -7.70
C VAL A 307 -5.46 6.00 -7.59
N LEU A 308 -4.39 6.80 -7.58
CA LEU A 308 -3.03 6.29 -7.32
C LEU A 308 -2.90 5.72 -5.90
N GLY A 309 -3.53 6.34 -4.92
CA GLY A 309 -3.64 5.79 -3.57
C GLY A 309 -4.36 4.43 -3.54
N HIS A 310 -5.50 4.31 -4.22
CA HIS A 310 -6.22 3.05 -4.35
C HIS A 310 -5.41 1.97 -5.08
N LEU A 311 -4.64 2.34 -6.10
CA LEU A 311 -3.77 1.42 -6.83
C LEU A 311 -2.71 0.82 -5.91
N VAL A 312 -2.07 1.64 -5.08
CA VAL A 312 -1.08 1.19 -4.11
C VAL A 312 -1.72 0.28 -3.05
N ASP A 313 -2.93 0.62 -2.57
CA ASP A 313 -3.67 -0.24 -1.63
C ASP A 313 -3.95 -1.62 -2.23
N GLU A 314 -4.35 -1.70 -3.48
CA GLU A 314 -4.59 -2.98 -4.16
C GLU A 314 -3.29 -3.80 -4.32
N CYS A 315 -2.15 -3.12 -4.55
CA CYS A 315 -0.84 -3.77 -4.54
C CYS A 315 -0.51 -4.35 -3.16
N LEU A 316 -0.70 -3.58 -2.11
CA LEU A 316 -0.47 -4.06 -0.73
C LEU A 316 -1.38 -5.22 -0.38
N LYS A 317 -2.69 -5.13 -0.65
CA LYS A 317 -3.65 -6.21 -0.42
C LYS A 317 -3.21 -7.50 -1.09
N ARG A 318 -2.70 -7.41 -2.32
CA ARG A 318 -2.20 -8.58 -3.05
C ARG A 318 -0.98 -9.22 -2.37
N VAL A 319 -0.05 -8.40 -1.87
CA VAL A 319 1.12 -8.90 -1.12
C VAL A 319 0.68 -9.60 0.15
N LEU A 320 -0.20 -8.98 0.93
CA LEU A 320 -0.74 -9.55 2.16
C LEU A 320 -1.49 -10.86 1.88
N TRP A 321 -2.27 -10.89 0.81
CA TRP A 321 -2.96 -12.09 0.36
C TRP A 321 -2.01 -13.24 0.04
N ARG A 322 -0.95 -12.97 -0.74
CA ARG A 322 0.07 -13.98 -1.04
C ARG A 322 0.76 -14.51 0.22
N LYS A 323 1.05 -13.63 1.18
CA LYS A 323 1.60 -14.04 2.48
C LYS A 323 0.63 -14.94 3.25
N GLN A 324 -0.66 -14.62 3.27
CA GLN A 324 -1.68 -15.49 3.87
C GLN A 324 -1.71 -16.86 3.23
N GLN A 325 -1.66 -16.93 1.90
CA GLN A 325 -1.61 -18.21 1.18
C GLN A 325 -0.34 -19.01 1.52
N GLN A 326 0.81 -18.38 1.58
CA GLN A 326 2.07 -19.03 1.96
C GLN A 326 2.00 -19.61 3.38
N ILE A 327 1.45 -18.86 4.33
CA ILE A 327 1.27 -19.33 5.71
C ILE A 327 0.27 -20.49 5.74
N ALA A 328 -0.85 -20.38 5.03
CA ALA A 328 -1.86 -21.42 4.94
C ALA A 328 -1.30 -22.72 4.31
N ALA A 329 -0.46 -22.58 3.28
CA ALA A 329 0.23 -23.72 2.66
C ALA A 329 1.18 -24.43 3.64
N GLY A 330 1.91 -23.66 4.46
CA GLY A 330 2.83 -24.21 5.47
C GLY A 330 2.12 -25.01 6.57
N VAL A 331 0.82 -24.78 6.79
CA VAL A 331 0.00 -25.58 7.74
C VAL A 331 -0.85 -26.64 7.06
N GLN A 332 -0.50 -27.04 5.85
CA GLN A 332 -1.18 -28.08 5.05
C GLN A 332 -2.67 -27.80 4.79
N LEU A 333 -3.05 -26.55 4.76
CA LEU A 333 -4.37 -26.16 4.26
C LEU A 333 -4.42 -26.30 2.72
N PRO A 334 -5.57 -26.70 2.12
CA PRO A 334 -5.70 -26.75 0.66
C PRO A 334 -5.37 -25.39 0.04
N VAL A 335 -4.42 -25.36 -0.89
CA VAL A 335 -3.79 -24.11 -1.36
C VAL A 335 -4.37 -23.58 -2.67
N ASP A 336 -5.15 -24.39 -3.38
CA ASP A 336 -5.83 -23.96 -4.61
C ASP A 336 -7.04 -23.05 -4.31
N ILE A 337 -6.78 -22.01 -3.52
CA ILE A 337 -7.77 -20.98 -3.27
C ILE A 337 -7.53 -19.86 -4.28
N ASP A 338 -8.28 -19.89 -5.36
CA ASP A 338 -8.40 -18.77 -6.27
C ASP A 338 -8.86 -17.52 -5.48
N TRP A 339 -8.29 -16.38 -5.79
CA TRP A 339 -8.69 -15.06 -5.25
C TRP A 339 -10.22 -14.89 -5.18
N TRP A 340 -10.95 -15.42 -6.16
CA TRP A 340 -12.41 -15.38 -6.23
C TRP A 340 -13.10 -16.47 -5.39
N ALA A 341 -12.40 -17.52 -5.01
CA ALA A 341 -12.96 -18.61 -4.22
C ALA A 341 -13.05 -18.30 -2.73
N LEU A 342 -12.41 -17.24 -2.23
CA LEU A 342 -12.50 -16.87 -0.82
C LEU A 342 -13.91 -16.55 -0.37
N LEU A 343 -14.74 -15.98 -1.22
CA LEU A 343 -16.16 -15.78 -0.94
C LEU A 343 -16.91 -17.11 -0.83
N ARG A 344 -16.35 -18.21 -1.33
CA ARG A 344 -16.93 -19.56 -1.31
C ARG A 344 -16.33 -20.48 -0.23
N ILE A 345 -15.25 -20.10 0.46
CA ILE A 345 -14.69 -20.95 1.54
C ILE A 345 -15.72 -21.23 2.63
N PHE A 346 -16.63 -20.32 2.88
CA PHE A 346 -17.74 -20.52 3.81
C PHE A 346 -18.85 -21.42 3.26
N GLU A 347 -18.90 -21.68 1.95
CA GLU A 347 -19.90 -22.49 1.27
C GLU A 347 -19.41 -23.92 0.95
N ILE A 348 -18.14 -24.27 1.22
CA ILE A 348 -17.63 -25.62 0.98
C ILE A 348 -18.16 -26.57 2.06
N PRO A 349 -19.12 -27.49 1.75
CA PRO A 349 -19.81 -28.32 2.75
C PRO A 349 -18.91 -29.32 3.46
N HIS A 350 -17.69 -29.52 2.99
CA HIS A 350 -16.77 -30.57 3.47
C HIS A 350 -15.64 -30.05 4.39
N TRP A 351 -15.59 -28.75 4.68
CA TRP A 351 -14.59 -28.19 5.57
C TRP A 351 -14.97 -28.37 7.06
N ARG A 352 -15.12 -29.61 7.48
CA ARG A 352 -15.20 -29.98 8.88
C ARG A 352 -13.86 -30.61 9.27
N SER A 353 -12.86 -29.78 9.55
CA SER A 353 -11.74 -30.25 10.34
C SER A 353 -12.18 -30.37 11.80
N PRO A 354 -12.01 -31.55 12.44
CA PRO A 354 -12.43 -31.75 13.83
C PRO A 354 -11.67 -30.88 14.84
N ASN A 355 -10.62 -30.18 14.43
CA ASN A 355 -9.68 -29.50 15.34
C ASN A 355 -9.70 -27.95 15.29
N PHE A 356 -10.67 -27.34 14.61
CA PHE A 356 -10.80 -25.88 14.64
C PHE A 356 -11.90 -25.42 15.58
N PRO A 357 -11.60 -24.56 16.59
CA PRO A 357 -12.64 -23.94 17.39
C PRO A 357 -13.50 -23.03 16.52
N ARG A 358 -14.81 -23.10 16.71
CA ARG A 358 -15.79 -22.25 16.03
C ARG A 358 -15.48 -20.80 16.32
N CYS A 359 -14.98 -20.04 15.36
CA CYS A 359 -15.07 -18.58 15.40
C CYS A 359 -16.56 -18.21 15.33
N ARG A 360 -17.13 -17.77 16.44
CA ARG A 360 -18.42 -17.08 16.43
C ARG A 360 -18.17 -15.70 15.83
N VAL A 361 -18.53 -15.53 14.59
CA VAL A 361 -18.72 -14.20 14.00
C VAL A 361 -20.06 -13.71 14.56
N GLY A 362 -20.03 -12.84 15.57
CA GLY A 362 -21.18 -12.05 15.97
C GLY A 362 -21.42 -10.96 14.92
N TRP A 363 -22.63 -10.87 14.45
CA TRP A 363 -23.17 -9.78 13.61
C TRP A 363 -23.29 -8.51 14.44
#